data_9ef272c0c6bf7deccacec4d0ea440816
#
_entry.id   9ef272c0c6bf7deccacec4d0ea440816
#
_cell.length_a   1.000
_cell.length_b   1.000
_cell.length_c   1.000
_cell.angle_alpha   90.00
_cell.angle_beta   90.00
_cell.angle_gamma   90.00
#
_symmetry.space_group_name_H-M   'P 1'
#
loop_
_entity.id
_entity.type
_entity.pdbx_description
1 polymer ?
#
loop_
_entity_poly.entity_id
_entity_poly.type
_entity_poly.pdbx_seq_one_letter_code
_entity_poly.pdbx_strand_id
1 'polypeptide(L)'
;GRPLGAGTTITAVLIRDEILYWLAVGDSKIYLIREGQIQCLTTPHNYHMLLRKRLQTGLITQEEYEQEFPRREALVSYLGMGGLAYVDTPLKGIELLDGDLILLCSDGFYREYPEAALIQRLQTMDEDDFTEWASILAGEVAVRRPPHMDNTSLILIRYNKKLHHVDQNMTNPEIIDREIGNNETIHNEIIHEKQGEKNYEINNLHQ
;
A
#
# COMPACT_ATOMS: atom_id res chain seq x y z
N GLY A 1 -1.95 21.60 -15.00
CA GLY A 1 -1.07 22.08 -13.92
C GLY A 1 0.36 22.15 -14.38
N ARG A 2 1.22 22.80 -13.60
CA ARG A 2 2.67 22.79 -13.84
C ARG A 2 3.32 21.70 -13.00
N PRO A 3 4.37 20.99 -13.50
CA PRO A 3 5.15 20.07 -12.69
C PRO A 3 5.76 20.77 -11.48
N LEU A 4 5.74 20.11 -10.33
CA LEU A 4 6.25 20.68 -9.07
C LEU A 4 7.76 20.44 -8.88
N GLY A 5 8.41 19.68 -9.77
CA GLY A 5 9.81 19.25 -9.61
C GLY A 5 10.01 18.18 -8.53
N ALA A 6 8.93 17.77 -7.86
CA ALA A 6 8.89 16.67 -6.92
C ALA A 6 7.66 15.80 -7.23
N GLY A 7 7.73 14.52 -6.95
CA GLY A 7 6.63 13.59 -7.19
C GLY A 7 6.52 12.53 -6.12
N THR A 8 5.31 11.99 -5.96
CA THR A 8 5.04 10.86 -5.07
C THR A 8 3.94 9.98 -5.63
N THR A 9 3.95 8.71 -5.26
CA THR A 9 2.82 7.79 -5.45
C THR A 9 1.77 8.02 -4.36
N ILE A 10 0.57 7.51 -4.56
CA ILE A 10 -0.46 7.42 -3.52
C ILE A 10 -1.22 6.11 -3.68
N THR A 11 -1.47 5.43 -2.57
CA THR A 11 -2.47 4.38 -2.43
C THR A 11 -3.37 4.72 -1.26
N ALA A 12 -4.67 4.54 -1.45
CA ALA A 12 -5.67 4.77 -0.42
C ALA A 12 -6.76 3.69 -0.50
N VAL A 13 -7.31 3.33 0.65
CA VAL A 13 -8.47 2.44 0.75
C VAL A 13 -9.56 3.11 1.57
N LEU A 14 -10.80 2.83 1.20
CA LEU A 14 -12.00 3.20 1.93
C LEU A 14 -12.83 1.93 2.14
N ILE A 15 -13.13 1.61 3.39
CA ILE A 15 -14.06 0.55 3.75
C ILE A 15 -15.36 1.22 4.20
N ARG A 16 -16.45 0.91 3.51
CA ARG A 16 -17.78 1.42 3.82
C ARG A 16 -18.82 0.35 3.56
N ASP A 17 -19.69 0.10 4.52
CA ASP A 17 -20.77 -0.89 4.42
C ASP A 17 -20.25 -2.27 3.96
N GLU A 18 -19.16 -2.73 4.56
CA GLU A 18 -18.47 -4.00 4.22
C GLU A 18 -17.83 -4.04 2.83
N ILE A 19 -17.83 -2.90 2.09
CA ILE A 19 -17.27 -2.82 0.74
C ILE A 19 -15.94 -2.07 0.78
N LEU A 20 -14.92 -2.70 0.18
CA LEU A 20 -13.60 -2.11 -0.03
C LEU A 20 -13.58 -1.34 -1.35
N TYR A 21 -13.24 -0.07 -1.27
CA TYR A 21 -12.89 0.78 -2.42
C TYR A 21 -11.44 1.20 -2.30
N TRP A 22 -10.78 1.48 -3.43
CA TRP A 22 -9.41 1.96 -3.43
C TRP A 22 -9.16 3.03 -4.49
N LEU A 23 -8.06 3.74 -4.29
CA LEU A 23 -7.49 4.66 -5.27
C LEU A 23 -5.98 4.47 -5.26
N ALA A 24 -5.38 4.40 -6.46
CA ALA A 24 -3.94 4.37 -6.60
C ALA A 24 -3.47 5.27 -7.76
N VAL A 25 -2.34 5.95 -7.54
CA VAL A 25 -1.57 6.67 -8.56
C VAL A 25 -0.10 6.38 -8.34
N GLY A 26 0.56 5.82 -9.34
CA GLY A 26 1.94 5.35 -9.26
C GLY A 26 2.03 3.83 -9.30
N ASP A 27 3.06 3.27 -8.70
CA ASP A 27 3.36 1.84 -8.72
C ASP A 27 3.31 1.16 -7.34
N SER A 28 3.01 1.90 -6.28
CA SER A 28 2.68 1.31 -4.99
C SER A 28 1.45 0.40 -5.12
N LYS A 29 1.42 -0.67 -4.35
CA LYS A 29 0.42 -1.73 -4.53
C LYS A 29 -0.56 -1.82 -3.38
N ILE A 30 -1.76 -2.30 -3.70
CA ILE A 30 -2.78 -2.73 -2.76
C ILE A 30 -3.09 -4.20 -3.06
N TYR A 31 -3.03 -5.03 -2.03
CA TYR A 31 -3.37 -6.44 -2.11
C TYR A 31 -4.57 -6.74 -1.22
N LEU A 32 -5.42 -7.63 -1.69
CA LEU A 32 -6.39 -8.36 -0.89
C LEU A 32 -5.88 -9.78 -0.67
N ILE A 33 -5.83 -10.19 0.60
CA ILE A 33 -5.42 -11.54 0.99
C ILE A 33 -6.62 -12.19 1.66
N ARG A 34 -7.10 -13.28 1.08
CA ARG A 34 -8.30 -14.01 1.50
C ARG A 34 -8.03 -15.50 1.41
N GLU A 35 -8.29 -16.24 2.48
CA GLU A 35 -8.16 -17.72 2.50
C GLU A 35 -6.80 -18.22 1.97
N GLY A 36 -5.72 -17.53 2.33
CA GLY A 36 -4.37 -17.87 1.89
C GLY A 36 -4.05 -17.57 0.43
N GLN A 37 -4.94 -16.88 -0.29
CA GLN A 37 -4.71 -16.39 -1.64
C GLN A 37 -4.43 -14.89 -1.63
N ILE A 38 -3.57 -14.41 -2.51
CA ILE A 38 -3.24 -13.00 -2.67
C ILE A 38 -3.69 -12.50 -4.04
N GLN A 39 -4.36 -11.37 -4.06
CA GLN A 39 -4.78 -10.67 -5.26
C GLN A 39 -4.26 -9.23 -5.22
N CYS A 40 -3.44 -8.85 -6.21
CA CYS A 40 -3.08 -7.44 -6.40
C CYS A 40 -4.29 -6.71 -7.01
N LEU A 41 -4.76 -5.67 -6.31
CA LEU A 41 -5.92 -4.87 -6.74
C LEU A 41 -5.53 -3.71 -7.64
N THR A 42 -4.27 -3.27 -7.60
CA THR A 42 -3.78 -2.11 -8.34
C THR A 42 -3.01 -2.49 -9.58
N THR A 43 -3.07 -1.62 -10.58
CA THR A 43 -2.26 -1.68 -11.80
C THR A 43 -1.11 -0.68 -11.66
N PRO A 44 0.17 -1.09 -11.72
CA PRO A 44 1.28 -0.15 -11.58
C PRO A 44 1.34 0.82 -12.76
N HIS A 45 1.36 2.13 -12.48
CA HIS A 45 1.46 3.18 -13.50
C HIS A 45 2.92 3.47 -13.85
N ASN A 46 3.59 2.47 -14.40
CA ASN A 46 4.98 2.55 -14.86
C ASN A 46 5.10 2.28 -16.37
N TYR A 47 6.28 2.50 -16.91
CA TYR A 47 6.52 2.33 -18.33
C TYR A 47 6.34 0.89 -18.81
N HIS A 48 6.54 -0.09 -17.91
CA HIS A 48 6.27 -1.51 -18.22
C HIS A 48 4.82 -1.76 -18.64
N MET A 49 3.86 -1.13 -17.95
CA MET A 49 2.44 -1.19 -18.34
C MET A 49 2.24 -0.73 -19.79
N LEU A 50 2.86 0.37 -20.17
CA LEU A 50 2.77 0.90 -21.53
C LEU A 50 3.46 0.00 -22.56
N LEU A 51 4.67 -0.49 -22.25
CA LEU A 51 5.42 -1.40 -23.11
C LEU A 51 4.63 -2.68 -23.39
N ARG A 52 4.07 -3.30 -22.33
CA ARG A 52 3.25 -4.50 -22.49
C ARG A 52 2.03 -4.26 -23.38
N LYS A 53 1.33 -3.15 -23.17
CA LYS A 53 0.16 -2.78 -23.97
C LYS A 53 0.56 -2.58 -25.45
N ARG A 54 1.66 -1.89 -25.72
CA ARG A 54 2.15 -1.65 -27.09
C ARG A 54 2.57 -2.95 -27.77
N LEU A 55 3.26 -3.84 -27.07
CA LEU A 55 3.61 -5.17 -27.58
C LEU A 55 2.36 -6.01 -27.88
N GLN A 56 1.39 -6.09 -26.97
CA GLN A 56 0.15 -6.84 -27.13
C GLN A 56 -0.69 -6.35 -28.31
N THR A 57 -0.65 -5.06 -28.60
CA THR A 57 -1.37 -4.44 -29.74
C THR A 57 -0.57 -4.43 -31.04
N GLY A 58 0.63 -4.98 -31.04
CA GLY A 58 1.50 -5.01 -32.21
C GLY A 58 2.07 -3.65 -32.63
N LEU A 59 2.02 -2.65 -31.73
CA LEU A 59 2.59 -1.32 -31.98
C LEU A 59 4.11 -1.28 -31.85
N ILE A 60 4.69 -2.28 -31.18
CA ILE A 60 6.15 -2.50 -31.10
C ILE A 60 6.42 -4.00 -31.28
N THR A 61 7.63 -4.29 -31.76
CA THR A 61 8.16 -5.66 -31.87
C THR A 61 8.69 -6.15 -30.52
N GLN A 62 8.97 -7.46 -30.42
CA GLN A 62 9.64 -8.02 -29.25
C GLN A 62 11.04 -7.41 -29.05
N GLU A 63 11.77 -7.16 -30.12
CA GLU A 63 13.10 -6.54 -30.07
C GLU A 63 13.04 -5.12 -29.53
N GLU A 64 12.09 -4.30 -29.98
CA GLU A 64 11.86 -2.94 -29.47
C GLU A 64 11.45 -2.95 -28.01
N TYR A 65 10.60 -3.91 -27.60
CA TYR A 65 10.24 -4.11 -26.19
C TYR A 65 11.47 -4.39 -25.33
N GLU A 66 12.37 -5.27 -25.75
CA GLU A 66 13.58 -5.63 -25.02
C GLU A 66 14.58 -4.45 -24.93
N GLN A 67 14.69 -3.64 -25.98
CA GLN A 67 15.51 -2.42 -25.98
C GLN A 67 15.00 -1.38 -24.96
N GLU A 68 13.69 -1.23 -24.83
CA GLU A 68 13.08 -0.26 -23.91
C GLU A 68 12.91 -0.81 -22.47
N PHE A 69 13.03 -2.13 -22.26
CA PHE A 69 12.80 -2.80 -21.00
C PHE A 69 13.66 -2.29 -19.83
N PRO A 70 14.91 -1.82 -20.00
CA PRO A 70 15.68 -1.21 -18.90
C PRO A 70 14.98 0.00 -18.24
N ARG A 71 14.08 0.68 -18.95
CA ARG A 71 13.34 1.85 -18.46
C ARG A 71 11.99 1.51 -17.84
N ARG A 72 11.63 0.24 -17.74
CA ARG A 72 10.30 -0.26 -17.35
C ARG A 72 9.75 0.28 -16.03
N GLU A 73 10.63 0.58 -15.07
CA GLU A 73 10.26 1.07 -13.74
C GLU A 73 9.94 2.59 -13.71
N ALA A 74 10.21 3.32 -14.80
CA ALA A 74 9.93 4.75 -14.85
C ALA A 74 8.42 5.00 -14.68
N LEU A 75 8.04 5.83 -13.71
CA LEU A 75 6.64 6.20 -13.47
C LEU A 75 6.08 7.01 -14.63
N VAL A 76 4.87 6.67 -15.06
CA VAL A 76 4.13 7.36 -16.13
C VAL A 76 2.89 8.11 -15.60
N SER A 77 2.56 7.94 -14.32
CA SER A 77 1.58 8.73 -13.58
C SER A 77 1.96 8.79 -12.11
N TYR A 78 2.08 10.00 -11.57
CA TYR A 78 2.39 10.27 -10.16
C TYR A 78 1.90 11.67 -9.76
N LEU A 79 1.69 11.92 -8.48
CA LEU A 79 1.34 13.24 -7.98
C LEU A 79 2.53 14.19 -8.16
N GLY A 80 2.29 15.38 -8.69
CA GLY A 80 3.33 16.39 -8.94
C GLY A 80 3.78 16.52 -10.39
N MET A 81 3.39 15.59 -11.31
CA MET A 81 3.77 15.68 -12.71
C MET A 81 3.00 16.73 -13.54
N GLY A 82 2.06 17.47 -12.91
CA GLY A 82 1.30 18.53 -13.58
C GLY A 82 -0.06 18.10 -14.16
N GLY A 83 -0.33 16.82 -14.21
CA GLY A 83 -1.59 16.17 -14.56
C GLY A 83 -1.48 14.68 -14.34
N LEU A 84 -2.60 14.00 -14.09
CA LEU A 84 -2.60 12.54 -13.89
C LEU A 84 -3.00 11.86 -15.20
N ALA A 85 -2.10 11.04 -15.75
CA ALA A 85 -2.38 10.25 -16.95
C ALA A 85 -3.21 9.01 -16.60
N TYR A 86 -2.96 8.43 -15.43
CA TYR A 86 -3.63 7.22 -14.94
C TYR A 86 -3.99 7.38 -13.48
N VAL A 87 -5.18 6.90 -13.13
CA VAL A 87 -5.69 6.73 -11.77
C VAL A 87 -6.36 5.37 -11.75
N ASP A 88 -5.98 4.53 -10.80
CA ASP A 88 -6.59 3.22 -10.60
C ASP A 88 -7.63 3.32 -9.50
N THR A 89 -8.88 3.03 -9.84
CA THR A 89 -10.02 3.03 -8.93
C THR A 89 -11.08 2.05 -9.45
N PRO A 90 -11.73 1.25 -8.60
CA PRO A 90 -12.74 0.32 -9.04
C PRO A 90 -14.04 1.03 -9.42
N LEU A 91 -14.74 0.54 -10.44
CA LEU A 91 -16.12 0.95 -10.72
C LEU A 91 -17.10 0.43 -9.67
N LYS A 92 -16.80 -0.72 -9.10
CA LYS A 92 -17.51 -1.36 -7.98
C LYS A 92 -16.48 -1.82 -6.98
N GLY A 93 -16.76 -1.61 -5.69
CA GLY A 93 -15.93 -2.12 -4.62
C GLY A 93 -16.00 -3.66 -4.51
N ILE A 94 -15.18 -4.20 -3.64
CA ILE A 94 -15.14 -5.63 -3.31
C ILE A 94 -15.80 -5.80 -1.94
N GLU A 95 -16.75 -6.72 -1.83
CA GLU A 95 -17.31 -7.12 -0.54
C GLU A 95 -16.23 -7.83 0.28
N LEU A 96 -16.01 -7.33 1.50
CA LEU A 96 -15.05 -7.91 2.43
C LEU A 96 -15.70 -9.05 3.23
N LEU A 97 -14.91 -10.08 3.46
CA LEU A 97 -15.27 -11.21 4.31
C LEU A 97 -14.48 -11.15 5.62
N ASP A 98 -15.06 -11.74 6.65
CA ASP A 98 -14.41 -11.84 7.98
C ASP A 98 -13.03 -12.51 7.85
N GLY A 99 -11.99 -11.87 8.39
CA GLY A 99 -10.60 -12.35 8.29
C GLY A 99 -9.83 -11.89 7.06
N ASP A 100 -10.44 -11.12 6.13
CA ASP A 100 -9.69 -10.53 5.01
C ASP A 100 -8.56 -9.63 5.50
N LEU A 101 -7.40 -9.73 4.84
CA LEU A 101 -6.29 -8.81 5.04
C LEU A 101 -6.14 -7.91 3.81
N ILE A 102 -5.97 -6.62 4.06
CA ILE A 102 -5.64 -5.63 3.04
C ILE A 102 -4.23 -5.11 3.32
N LEU A 103 -3.33 -5.24 2.33
CA LEU A 103 -1.96 -4.75 2.43
C LEU A 103 -1.75 -3.64 1.41
N LEU A 104 -1.37 -2.45 1.89
CA LEU A 104 -0.86 -1.36 1.08
C LEU A 104 0.65 -1.32 1.25
N CYS A 105 1.41 -1.23 0.16
CA CYS A 105 2.87 -1.19 0.28
C CYS A 105 3.56 -0.45 -0.86
N SER A 106 4.74 0.10 -0.54
CA SER A 106 5.66 0.67 -1.54
C SER A 106 6.42 -0.43 -2.29
N ASP A 107 7.09 -0.03 -3.36
CA ASP A 107 7.93 -0.91 -4.17
C ASP A 107 9.12 -1.49 -3.39
N GLY A 108 9.67 -0.75 -2.44
CA GLY A 108 10.70 -1.25 -1.53
C GLY A 108 10.26 -2.47 -0.69
N PHE A 109 8.95 -2.66 -0.49
CA PHE A 109 8.42 -3.87 0.14
C PHE A 109 8.23 -5.00 -0.87
N TYR A 110 7.38 -4.81 -1.90
CA TYR A 110 6.97 -5.92 -2.76
C TYR A 110 8.07 -6.44 -3.69
N ARG A 111 9.12 -5.67 -3.94
CA ARG A 111 10.31 -6.14 -4.69
C ARG A 111 11.15 -7.11 -3.87
N GLU A 112 11.25 -6.87 -2.56
CA GLU A 112 12.04 -7.69 -1.65
C GLU A 112 11.22 -8.85 -1.05
N TYR A 113 9.87 -8.75 -1.09
CA TYR A 113 8.98 -9.74 -0.51
C TYR A 113 8.02 -10.33 -1.58
N PRO A 114 8.43 -11.40 -2.29
CA PRO A 114 7.58 -12.05 -3.29
C PRO A 114 6.25 -12.55 -2.70
N GLU A 115 5.17 -12.45 -3.47
CA GLU A 115 3.81 -12.79 -3.04
C GLU A 115 3.70 -14.19 -2.43
N ALA A 116 4.37 -15.20 -3.02
CA ALA A 116 4.36 -16.55 -2.48
C ALA A 116 5.03 -16.66 -1.10
N ALA A 117 6.15 -15.94 -0.89
CA ALA A 117 6.82 -15.89 0.40
C ALA A 117 5.99 -15.15 1.44
N LEU A 118 5.31 -14.07 1.03
CA LEU A 118 4.41 -13.31 1.89
C LEU A 118 3.26 -14.18 2.41
N ILE A 119 2.58 -14.92 1.53
CA ILE A 119 1.50 -15.83 1.93
C ILE A 119 1.99 -16.89 2.93
N GLN A 120 3.12 -17.54 2.63
CA GLN A 120 3.69 -18.53 3.56
C GLN A 120 3.99 -17.92 4.92
N ARG A 121 4.52 -16.70 4.94
CA ARG A 121 4.85 -16.00 6.18
C ARG A 121 3.61 -15.65 6.99
N LEU A 122 2.59 -15.06 6.36
CA LEU A 122 1.34 -14.70 7.02
C LEU A 122 0.64 -15.92 7.65
N GLN A 123 0.70 -17.10 7.02
CA GLN A 123 0.14 -18.35 7.55
C GLN A 123 0.84 -18.87 8.82
N THR A 124 2.07 -18.40 9.09
CA THR A 124 2.88 -18.81 10.25
C THR A 124 2.90 -17.77 11.37
N MET A 125 2.26 -16.62 11.17
CA MET A 125 2.20 -15.56 12.18
C MET A 125 1.08 -15.85 13.18
N ASP A 126 1.34 -15.55 14.46
CA ASP A 126 0.35 -15.69 15.51
C ASP A 126 -0.73 -14.61 15.34
N GLU A 127 -1.99 -15.02 15.32
CA GLU A 127 -3.12 -14.09 15.12
C GLU A 127 -3.30 -13.13 16.29
N ASP A 128 -2.91 -13.53 17.49
CA ASP A 128 -2.99 -12.69 18.70
C ASP A 128 -2.00 -11.51 18.62
N ASP A 129 -0.91 -11.65 17.83
CA ASP A 129 0.13 -10.63 17.65
C ASP A 129 -0.10 -9.78 16.37
N PHE A 130 -1.32 -9.69 15.85
CA PHE A 130 -1.58 -9.01 14.57
C PHE A 130 -1.03 -7.58 14.51
N THR A 131 -1.03 -6.85 15.63
CA THR A 131 -0.48 -5.49 15.73
C THR A 131 1.00 -5.39 15.37
N GLU A 132 1.76 -6.47 15.59
CA GLU A 132 3.19 -6.53 15.31
C GLU A 132 3.51 -7.02 13.88
N TRP A 133 2.52 -7.53 13.15
CA TRP A 133 2.76 -8.14 11.84
C TRP A 133 3.42 -7.20 10.85
N ALA A 134 2.98 -5.94 10.80
CA ALA A 134 3.56 -4.95 9.89
C ALA A 134 5.03 -4.66 10.27
N SER A 135 5.33 -4.48 11.56
CA SER A 135 6.68 -4.28 12.08
C SER A 135 7.60 -5.46 11.76
N ILE A 136 7.12 -6.69 11.97
CA ILE A 136 7.88 -7.90 11.69
C ILE A 136 8.21 -8.00 10.20
N LEU A 137 7.23 -7.80 9.31
CA LEU A 137 7.43 -7.86 7.87
C LEU A 137 8.40 -6.79 7.36
N ALA A 138 8.28 -5.55 7.87
CA ALA A 138 9.22 -4.47 7.55
C ALA A 138 10.64 -4.80 8.02
N GLY A 139 10.79 -5.32 9.23
CA GLY A 139 12.08 -5.75 9.79
C GLY A 139 12.73 -6.87 9.00
N GLU A 140 11.96 -7.85 8.51
CA GLU A 140 12.48 -8.93 7.66
C GLU A 140 13.00 -8.40 6.32
N VAL A 141 12.33 -7.40 5.72
CA VAL A 141 12.82 -6.71 4.52
C VAL A 141 14.11 -5.95 4.84
N ALA A 142 14.14 -5.22 5.95
CA ALA A 142 15.31 -4.46 6.37
C ALA A 142 16.57 -5.34 6.59
N VAL A 143 16.40 -6.57 7.06
CA VAL A 143 17.52 -7.53 7.23
C VAL A 143 18.07 -8.03 5.88
N ARG A 144 17.22 -8.17 4.86
CA ARG A 144 17.63 -8.67 3.54
C ARG A 144 18.45 -7.68 2.71
N ARG A 145 18.47 -6.43 3.08
CA ARG A 145 19.04 -5.24 2.41
C ARG A 145 20.05 -5.51 1.31
N PRO A 146 19.65 -5.50 0.01
CA PRO A 146 20.61 -5.34 -1.08
C PRO A 146 21.16 -3.91 -1.09
N PRO A 147 22.40 -3.69 -1.57
CA PRO A 147 22.91 -2.36 -1.86
C PRO A 147 21.94 -1.66 -2.83
N HIS A 148 21.47 -0.45 -2.48
CA HIS A 148 20.50 0.34 -3.26
C HIS A 148 19.01 -0.02 -3.06
N MET A 149 18.63 -0.61 -1.93
CA MET A 149 17.23 -0.82 -1.57
C MET A 149 16.52 0.52 -1.36
N ASP A 150 15.31 0.64 -1.89
CA ASP A 150 14.45 1.79 -1.66
C ASP A 150 13.81 1.74 -0.26
N ASN A 151 13.26 2.87 0.18
CA ASN A 151 12.54 2.93 1.45
C ASN A 151 11.33 2.00 1.42
N THR A 152 11.12 1.28 2.52
CA THR A 152 10.02 0.35 2.68
C THR A 152 8.91 0.98 3.52
N SER A 153 7.69 0.99 2.99
CA SER A 153 6.49 1.40 3.72
C SER A 153 5.39 0.38 3.49
N LEU A 154 4.67 0.00 4.55
CA LEU A 154 3.51 -0.87 4.44
C LEU A 154 2.46 -0.54 5.50
N ILE A 155 1.20 -0.84 5.17
CA ILE A 155 0.05 -0.81 6.09
C ILE A 155 -0.67 -2.14 5.91
N LEU A 156 -0.94 -2.82 7.01
CA LEU A 156 -1.70 -4.06 7.02
C LEU A 156 -2.99 -3.86 7.81
N ILE A 157 -4.12 -4.17 7.20
CA ILE A 157 -5.46 -4.02 7.77
C ILE A 157 -6.11 -5.39 7.81
N ARG A 158 -6.66 -5.80 8.97
CA ARG A 158 -7.53 -6.98 9.10
C ARG A 158 -8.98 -6.52 9.18
N TYR A 159 -9.83 -7.07 8.33
CA TYR A 159 -11.25 -6.83 8.39
C TYR A 159 -11.92 -7.86 9.32
N ASN A 160 -12.65 -7.37 10.33
CA ASN A 160 -13.40 -8.19 11.28
C ASN A 160 -14.88 -7.78 11.23
N LYS A 161 -15.72 -8.65 10.69
CA LYS A 161 -17.15 -8.37 10.51
C LYS A 161 -17.90 -8.14 11.84
N LYS A 162 -17.49 -8.83 12.90
CA LYS A 162 -18.15 -8.74 14.22
C LYS A 162 -18.02 -7.37 14.89
N LEU A 163 -16.94 -6.62 14.61
CA LEU A 163 -16.73 -5.30 15.18
C LEU A 163 -17.64 -4.23 14.57
N HIS A 164 -18.08 -4.40 13.31
CA HIS A 164 -18.95 -3.44 12.64
C HIS A 164 -20.42 -3.45 13.08
N HIS A 165 -20.90 -4.56 13.67
CA HIS A 165 -22.30 -4.65 14.11
C HIS A 165 -22.56 -4.04 15.50
N VAL A 166 -21.52 -3.74 16.29
CA VAL A 166 -21.69 -3.16 17.63
C VAL A 166 -22.05 -1.67 17.55
N ASP A 167 -21.58 -0.94 16.55
CA ASP A 167 -21.78 0.51 16.46
C ASP A 167 -23.15 0.96 15.93
N GLN A 168 -23.90 0.09 15.24
CA GLN A 168 -25.20 0.47 14.69
C GLN A 168 -26.33 0.50 15.72
N ASN A 169 -26.15 -0.09 16.89
CA ASN A 169 -27.15 -0.10 17.96
C ASN A 169 -26.93 0.96 19.06
N MET A 170 -25.85 1.76 18.97
CA MET A 170 -25.56 2.83 19.93
C MET A 170 -25.98 4.20 19.39
N THR A 171 -27.23 4.38 19.04
CA THR A 171 -27.80 5.72 18.76
C THR A 171 -28.32 6.40 20.04
N ASN A 172 -27.63 6.27 21.17
CA ASN A 172 -27.95 7.03 22.36
C ASN A 172 -26.86 8.08 22.62
N PRO A 173 -27.14 9.39 22.42
CA PRO A 173 -26.14 10.47 22.54
C PRO A 173 -25.47 10.58 23.91
N GLU A 174 -26.06 9.99 24.94
CA GLU A 174 -25.53 10.07 26.33
C GLU A 174 -24.44 9.04 26.65
N ILE A 175 -24.15 8.08 25.75
CA ILE A 175 -23.12 7.04 25.93
C ILE A 175 -21.82 7.40 25.24
N ILE A 176 -21.86 8.29 24.24
CA ILE A 176 -20.68 8.68 23.42
C ILE A 176 -19.58 9.34 24.25
N ASP A 177 -19.92 10.05 25.32
CA ASP A 177 -18.91 10.74 26.14
C ASP A 177 -18.16 9.87 27.15
N ARG A 178 -18.58 8.60 27.34
CA ARG A 178 -17.93 7.70 28.32
C ARG A 178 -17.04 6.61 27.71
N GLU A 179 -17.22 6.24 26.45
CA GLU A 179 -16.49 5.13 25.83
C GLU A 179 -15.41 5.53 24.81
N ILE A 180 -15.32 6.80 24.41
CA ILE A 180 -14.22 7.33 23.60
C ILE A 180 -12.86 7.23 24.33
N GLY A 181 -12.88 6.99 25.66
CA GLY A 181 -11.67 6.82 26.47
C GLY A 181 -11.05 5.41 26.48
N ASN A 182 -11.74 4.36 26.01
CA ASN A 182 -11.29 2.99 26.26
C ASN A 182 -11.32 2.00 25.08
N ASN A 183 -11.71 2.39 23.87
CA ASN A 183 -11.75 1.49 22.71
C ASN A 183 -11.25 2.15 21.44
N GLU A 184 -10.08 2.77 21.48
CA GLU A 184 -9.28 3.02 20.29
C GLU A 184 -8.43 1.79 20.02
N THR A 185 -8.85 0.96 19.08
CA THR A 185 -7.91 0.04 18.46
C THR A 185 -8.23 -0.14 16.98
N ILE A 186 -8.18 0.94 16.21
CA ILE A 186 -7.76 0.85 14.83
C ILE A 186 -6.25 1.02 14.89
N HIS A 187 -5.51 -0.08 14.99
CA HIS A 187 -4.06 -0.04 14.91
C HIS A 187 -3.65 0.10 13.44
N ASN A 188 -3.53 1.34 13.01
CA ASN A 188 -2.85 1.69 11.77
C ASN A 188 -1.40 1.97 12.13
N GLU A 189 -0.53 0.98 12.10
CA GLU A 189 0.91 1.24 12.16
C GLU A 189 1.42 1.62 10.77
N ILE A 190 1.82 2.89 10.64
CA ILE A 190 2.60 3.37 9.51
C ILE A 190 4.07 3.27 9.92
N ILE A 191 4.76 2.28 9.40
CA ILE A 191 6.19 2.13 9.67
C ILE A 191 6.97 2.77 8.53
N HIS A 192 7.64 3.87 8.84
CA HIS A 192 8.62 4.52 7.98
C HIS A 192 10.02 4.26 8.54
N GLU A 193 10.76 3.36 7.94
CA GLU A 193 12.19 3.22 8.24
C GLU A 193 12.99 4.17 7.34
N LYS A 194 13.49 5.25 7.93
CA LYS A 194 14.42 6.16 7.24
C LYS A 194 15.83 5.61 7.29
N GLN A 195 16.42 5.39 6.14
CA GLN A 195 17.86 5.14 6.04
C GLN A 195 18.65 6.44 6.22
N GLY A 196 19.44 6.48 7.30
CA GLY A 196 20.70 7.20 7.43
C GLY A 196 20.69 8.69 7.05
N GLU A 197 19.97 9.52 7.75
CA GLU A 197 20.30 10.95 7.81
C GLU A 197 21.23 11.23 9.00
N LYS A 198 22.40 11.76 8.67
CA LYS A 198 23.29 12.40 9.61
C LYS A 198 22.55 13.53 10.30
N ASN A 199 22.56 13.53 11.63
CA ASN A 199 22.04 14.60 12.47
C ASN A 199 22.62 15.96 12.01
N TYR A 200 21.78 16.81 11.48
CA TYR A 200 22.01 18.25 11.47
C TYR A 200 21.18 18.82 12.60
N GLU A 201 21.85 19.24 13.67
CA GLU A 201 21.27 20.07 14.72
C GLU A 201 20.76 21.37 14.09
N ILE A 202 19.46 21.58 14.13
CA ILE A 202 18.88 22.89 13.86
C ILE A 202 18.98 23.67 15.17
N ASN A 203 20.00 24.50 15.27
CA ASN A 203 20.07 25.52 16.30
C ASN A 203 18.96 26.56 16.05
N ASN A 204 17.96 26.57 16.92
CA ASN A 204 17.02 27.67 17.03
C ASN A 204 17.77 28.93 17.43
N LEU A 205 17.89 29.88 16.52
CA LEU A 205 18.18 31.26 16.84
C LEU A 205 16.87 32.04 16.83
N HIS A 206 16.35 32.29 18.05
CA HIS A 206 15.45 33.41 18.31
C HIS A 206 16.22 34.70 18.19
N GLN A 207 15.83 35.58 17.28
CA GLN A 207 15.70 37.02 17.47
C GLN A 207 14.72 37.56 16.44
#